data_474e99120437dd5a9fab575f30ad6b69
#
_entry.id   474e99120437dd5a9fab575f30ad6b69
#
_cell.length_a   1.000
_cell.length_b   1.000
_cell.length_c   1.000
_cell.angle_alpha   90.00
_cell.angle_beta   90.00
_cell.angle_gamma   90.00
#
_symmetry.space_group_name_H-M   'P 1'
#
loop_
_entity.id
_entity.type
_entity.pdbx_description
1 polymer ?
#
loop_
_entity_poly.entity_id
_entity_poly.type
_entity_poly.pdbx_seq_one_letter_code
_entity_poly.pdbx_strand_id
1 'polypeptide(L)'
;MITVSNLSIQFGKRVLFQDVNQIFTAGNCYGVIGANGAGKSTFIKVLAGEFESRSGSVTFGPGERFSVLKQDHFEYDDCVVLDTVMMGHSLLWNITKEKEKLYLKTDFSEKDGMRASELEEKFNELDGWNAESNAASLLSGLGIKEENHFKLLKELTGKEKVKVLLAQALFGKPDNLLLDEPTNDLDLETVNWLENYLSEFENTVLVVSHDRHFLDSICTHIIDIDFGRIQLFSGNYTFWYESSQLALRQQMAQNKKAEEKKKELQEFIARFRANVKKSKQTTSRKKMIEKLNIEEIRPSTRRYPAIIFTPGREPGNKVLSVKDLTGIYEGKTLFKDLSFTVNKDDKIAFLSRDTRAMTLLFEILKGHDKPQKGSVEWGQTIVKAYLPLENEKFFETDMPLVDWLAQYSEDTSELYLRGFLGKMLFSGEEIYKKVNVLSGGERVRCMIARMMIRNANVMILDSPTNHLDLESIQAFNNTLMKFKGNILMSSHDHEFIQTVCNRIIEIGPKGMIDREMEYDDYISDEALKVRRESIY
;
A
#
# COMPACT_ATOMS: atom_id res chain seq x y z
N MET A 1 13.51 -18.87 12.24
CA MET A 1 14.38 -18.77 11.03
C MET A 1 13.71 -19.48 9.85
N ILE A 2 13.55 -18.83 8.72
CA ILE A 2 12.96 -19.43 7.50
C ILE A 2 14.10 -19.65 6.48
N THR A 3 14.24 -20.86 5.97
CA THR A 3 15.23 -21.18 4.93
C THR A 3 14.51 -21.58 3.64
N VAL A 4 14.80 -20.87 2.57
CA VAL A 4 14.31 -21.11 1.22
C VAL A 4 15.43 -21.63 0.37
N SER A 5 15.26 -22.80 -0.26
CA SER A 5 16.30 -23.46 -1.06
C SER A 5 15.77 -23.82 -2.45
N ASN A 6 16.43 -23.26 -3.49
CA ASN A 6 16.17 -23.51 -4.93
C ASN A 6 14.67 -23.36 -5.30
N LEU A 7 13.98 -22.42 -4.66
CA LEU A 7 12.55 -22.22 -4.85
C LEU A 7 12.26 -21.59 -6.21
N SER A 8 11.35 -22.20 -6.98
CA SER A 8 10.91 -21.68 -8.27
C SER A 8 9.40 -21.80 -8.43
N ILE A 9 8.76 -20.73 -8.89
CA ILE A 9 7.32 -20.65 -9.12
C ILE A 9 7.03 -20.22 -10.54
N GLN A 10 6.11 -20.95 -11.17
CA GLN A 10 5.68 -20.69 -12.54
C GLN A 10 4.19 -20.96 -12.70
N PHE A 11 3.46 -20.05 -13.36
CA PHE A 11 2.06 -20.21 -13.76
C PHE A 11 1.97 -20.36 -15.29
N GLY A 12 1.67 -21.55 -15.75
CA GLY A 12 1.65 -21.84 -17.18
C GLY A 12 3.01 -21.57 -17.82
N LYS A 13 3.10 -20.60 -18.73
CA LYS A 13 4.35 -20.16 -19.37
C LYS A 13 5.06 -19.01 -18.65
N ARG A 14 4.42 -18.40 -17.65
CA ARG A 14 4.95 -17.24 -16.94
C ARG A 14 5.73 -17.69 -15.71
N VAL A 15 7.03 -17.46 -15.71
CA VAL A 15 7.89 -17.61 -14.52
C VAL A 15 7.73 -16.38 -13.65
N LEU A 16 7.37 -16.56 -12.37
CA LEU A 16 7.35 -15.48 -11.39
C LEU A 16 8.73 -15.24 -10.81
N PHE A 17 9.37 -16.31 -10.32
CA PHE A 17 10.77 -16.31 -9.88
C PHE A 17 11.35 -17.71 -9.92
N GLN A 18 12.67 -17.80 -10.00
CA GLN A 18 13.40 -19.06 -10.11
C GLN A 18 14.68 -19.04 -9.29
N ASP A 19 15.10 -20.23 -8.84
CA ASP A 19 16.36 -20.50 -8.14
C ASP A 19 16.58 -19.60 -6.91
N VAL A 20 15.51 -19.34 -6.13
CA VAL A 20 15.56 -18.51 -4.94
C VAL A 20 16.22 -19.27 -3.80
N ASN A 21 17.30 -18.70 -3.26
CA ASN A 21 18.00 -19.20 -2.09
C ASN A 21 18.14 -18.04 -1.11
N GLN A 22 17.38 -18.09 0.00
CA GLN A 22 17.35 -17.03 1.01
C GLN A 22 17.17 -17.60 2.42
N ILE A 23 17.75 -16.91 3.40
CA ILE A 23 17.61 -17.24 4.82
C ILE A 23 17.07 -16.00 5.52
N PHE A 24 15.99 -16.15 6.27
CA PHE A 24 15.38 -15.09 7.06
C PHE A 24 15.59 -15.41 8.55
N THR A 25 16.18 -14.47 9.26
CA THR A 25 16.60 -14.65 10.66
C THR A 25 15.76 -13.82 11.62
N ALA A 26 15.64 -14.27 12.86
CA ALA A 26 14.95 -13.55 13.92
C ALA A 26 15.58 -12.16 14.17
N GLY A 27 14.79 -11.25 14.74
CA GLY A 27 15.18 -9.86 14.96
C GLY A 27 15.21 -8.99 13.71
N ASN A 28 14.67 -9.47 12.58
CA ASN A 28 14.63 -8.72 11.33
C ASN A 28 13.23 -8.68 10.75
N CYS A 29 12.89 -7.51 10.22
CA CYS A 29 11.70 -7.30 9.40
C CYS A 29 12.09 -7.17 7.92
N TYR A 30 11.49 -7.99 7.08
CA TYR A 30 11.75 -8.08 5.65
C TYR A 30 10.56 -7.53 4.85
N GLY A 31 10.71 -6.37 4.24
CA GLY A 31 9.72 -5.78 3.34
C GLY A 31 9.78 -6.40 1.96
N VAL A 32 8.72 -7.04 1.50
CA VAL A 32 8.63 -7.66 0.17
C VAL A 32 8.02 -6.68 -0.82
N ILE A 33 8.80 -6.26 -1.79
CA ILE A 33 8.39 -5.29 -2.82
C ILE A 33 8.54 -5.86 -4.23
N GLY A 34 7.86 -5.24 -5.18
CA GLY A 34 7.88 -5.64 -6.60
C GLY A 34 6.65 -5.13 -7.32
N ALA A 35 6.70 -5.10 -8.65
CA ALA A 35 5.58 -4.67 -9.48
C ALA A 35 4.31 -5.50 -9.21
N ASN A 36 3.13 -4.93 -9.54
CA ASN A 36 1.89 -5.69 -9.47
C ASN A 36 1.95 -6.93 -10.35
N GLY A 37 1.59 -8.08 -9.75
CA GLY A 37 1.72 -9.39 -10.41
C GLY A 37 3.14 -9.95 -10.48
N ALA A 38 4.14 -9.37 -9.79
CA ALA A 38 5.50 -9.94 -9.69
C ALA A 38 5.55 -11.22 -8.84
N GLY A 39 4.51 -11.48 -8.02
CA GLY A 39 4.42 -12.69 -7.21
C GLY A 39 4.61 -12.47 -5.71
N LYS A 40 4.47 -11.24 -5.21
CA LYS A 40 4.62 -10.90 -3.78
C LYS A 40 3.73 -11.78 -2.88
N SER A 41 2.41 -11.69 -3.05
CA SER A 41 1.45 -12.51 -2.28
C SER A 41 1.63 -14.01 -2.52
N THR A 42 2.02 -14.41 -3.75
CA THR A 42 2.34 -15.81 -4.05
C THR A 42 3.56 -16.27 -3.25
N PHE A 43 4.57 -15.42 -3.10
CA PHE A 43 5.75 -15.74 -2.29
C PHE A 43 5.37 -15.96 -0.82
N ILE A 44 4.56 -15.06 -0.23
CA ILE A 44 4.04 -15.24 1.13
C ILE A 44 3.25 -16.55 1.27
N LYS A 45 2.33 -16.85 0.32
CA LYS A 45 1.53 -18.10 0.34
C LYS A 45 2.37 -19.36 0.21
N VAL A 46 3.46 -19.32 -0.56
CA VAL A 46 4.40 -20.46 -0.64
C VAL A 46 5.15 -20.64 0.67
N LEU A 47 5.60 -19.54 1.29
CA LEU A 47 6.23 -19.62 2.62
C LEU A 47 5.25 -20.15 3.67
N ALA A 48 3.98 -19.79 3.57
CA ALA A 48 2.91 -20.29 4.45
C ALA A 48 2.54 -21.78 4.20
N GLY A 49 3.05 -22.38 3.11
CA GLY A 49 2.66 -23.74 2.71
C GLY A 49 1.27 -23.85 2.09
N GLU A 50 0.63 -22.72 1.77
CA GLU A 50 -0.68 -22.66 1.12
C GLU A 50 -0.62 -22.91 -0.39
N PHE A 51 0.57 -22.79 -0.95
CA PHE A 51 0.80 -22.98 -2.38
C PHE A 51 2.02 -23.86 -2.65
N GLU A 52 1.85 -24.91 -3.46
CA GLU A 52 2.94 -25.81 -3.81
C GLU A 52 3.91 -25.16 -4.80
N SER A 53 5.21 -25.26 -4.51
CA SER A 53 6.27 -24.83 -5.40
C SER A 53 6.51 -25.85 -6.53
N ARG A 54 6.95 -25.38 -7.70
CA ARG A 54 7.38 -26.26 -8.78
C ARG A 54 8.66 -27.03 -8.42
N SER A 55 9.57 -26.38 -7.72
CA SER A 55 10.82 -26.95 -7.24
C SER A 55 11.31 -26.17 -6.01
N GLY A 56 12.18 -26.80 -5.25
CA GLY A 56 12.76 -26.24 -4.05
C GLY A 56 11.97 -26.58 -2.79
N SER A 57 12.41 -26.06 -1.67
CA SER A 57 11.80 -26.29 -0.36
C SER A 57 11.85 -25.04 0.51
N VAL A 58 10.87 -24.94 1.39
CA VAL A 58 10.82 -23.98 2.49
C VAL A 58 10.87 -24.77 3.79
N THR A 59 11.79 -24.42 4.69
CA THR A 59 11.93 -25.06 5.99
C THR A 59 11.98 -24.03 7.11
N PHE A 60 11.32 -24.35 8.22
CA PHE A 60 11.34 -23.56 9.47
C PHE A 60 12.27 -24.20 10.47
N GLY A 61 12.75 -23.45 11.45
CA GLY A 61 13.51 -24.00 12.57
C GLY A 61 12.68 -25.03 13.37
N PRO A 62 13.33 -26.04 13.99
CA PRO A 62 12.61 -27.05 14.74
C PRO A 62 11.79 -26.43 15.89
N GLY A 63 10.48 -26.74 15.92
CA GLY A 63 9.57 -26.24 16.94
C GLY A 63 9.12 -24.78 16.77
N GLU A 64 9.62 -24.07 15.74
CA GLU A 64 9.19 -22.71 15.46
C GLU A 64 7.75 -22.65 14.92
N ARG A 65 7.00 -21.72 15.46
CA ARG A 65 5.63 -21.41 15.04
C ARG A 65 5.64 -20.31 13.98
N PHE A 66 4.86 -20.48 12.93
CA PHE A 66 4.58 -19.39 11.99
C PHE A 66 3.11 -18.96 12.09
N SER A 67 2.86 -17.70 11.80
CA SER A 67 1.53 -17.11 11.71
C SER A 67 1.40 -16.30 10.43
N VAL A 68 0.22 -16.33 9.82
CA VAL A 68 -0.09 -15.65 8.56
C VAL A 68 -1.32 -14.80 8.73
N LEU A 69 -1.29 -13.56 8.23
CA LEU A 69 -2.49 -12.74 8.16
C LEU A 69 -3.43 -13.31 7.10
N LYS A 70 -4.58 -13.82 7.54
CA LYS A 70 -5.61 -14.38 6.66
C LYS A 70 -6.39 -13.27 5.96
N GLN A 71 -6.73 -13.49 4.69
CA GLN A 71 -7.52 -12.56 3.86
C GLN A 71 -9.01 -12.91 3.84
N ASP A 72 -9.41 -14.11 4.29
CA ASP A 72 -10.82 -14.50 4.38
C ASP A 72 -11.44 -13.96 5.67
N HIS A 73 -12.26 -12.93 5.53
CA HIS A 73 -12.92 -12.27 6.66
C HIS A 73 -14.14 -13.01 7.20
N PHE A 74 -14.58 -14.09 6.54
CA PHE A 74 -15.81 -14.80 6.87
C PHE A 74 -15.57 -16.15 7.57
N GLU A 75 -14.34 -16.65 7.57
CA GLU A 75 -13.98 -17.96 8.13
C GLU A 75 -14.40 -18.10 9.60
N TYR A 76 -14.39 -16.99 10.36
CA TYR A 76 -14.62 -16.96 11.80
C TYR A 76 -15.91 -16.23 12.22
N ASP A 77 -16.84 -15.99 11.29
CA ASP A 77 -18.05 -15.17 11.53
C ASP A 77 -18.89 -15.63 12.72
N ASP A 78 -18.96 -16.94 12.98
CA ASP A 78 -19.71 -17.54 14.09
C ASP A 78 -18.88 -17.70 15.39
N CYS A 79 -17.64 -17.22 15.43
CA CYS A 79 -16.78 -17.25 16.61
C CYS A 79 -16.86 -15.93 17.38
N VAL A 80 -16.60 -15.99 18.69
CA VAL A 80 -16.43 -14.82 19.54
C VAL A 80 -15.13 -14.12 19.19
N VAL A 81 -15.12 -12.80 19.16
CA VAL A 81 -13.95 -11.97 18.79
C VAL A 81 -12.71 -12.36 19.59
N LEU A 82 -12.81 -12.45 20.91
CA LEU A 82 -11.69 -12.81 21.78
C LEU A 82 -11.18 -14.22 21.49
N ASP A 83 -12.09 -15.19 21.33
CA ASP A 83 -11.76 -16.57 20.97
C ASP A 83 -11.04 -16.61 19.60
N THR A 84 -11.51 -15.82 18.63
CA THR A 84 -10.90 -15.74 17.29
C THR A 84 -9.43 -15.33 17.40
N VAL A 85 -9.09 -14.35 18.23
CA VAL A 85 -7.70 -13.95 18.45
C VAL A 85 -6.89 -15.09 19.06
N MET A 86 -7.42 -15.75 20.09
CA MET A 86 -6.73 -16.87 20.78
C MET A 86 -6.50 -18.08 19.85
N MET A 87 -7.37 -18.31 18.86
CA MET A 87 -7.18 -19.33 17.81
C MET A 87 -5.89 -19.12 16.98
N GLY A 88 -5.32 -17.93 16.97
CA GLY A 88 -4.03 -17.64 16.36
C GLY A 88 -2.87 -18.45 16.93
N HIS A 89 -3.01 -18.97 18.16
CA HIS A 89 -2.10 -19.93 18.74
C HIS A 89 -2.78 -21.31 18.89
N SER A 90 -2.83 -22.07 17.80
CA SER A 90 -3.60 -23.31 17.69
C SER A 90 -3.31 -24.34 18.80
N LEU A 91 -2.04 -24.50 19.22
CA LEU A 91 -1.68 -25.42 20.30
C LEU A 91 -2.28 -24.97 21.63
N LEU A 92 -2.12 -23.70 22.01
CA LEU A 92 -2.70 -23.14 23.23
C LEU A 92 -4.23 -23.23 23.22
N TRP A 93 -4.85 -22.88 22.10
CA TRP A 93 -6.29 -22.95 21.91
C TRP A 93 -6.83 -24.37 22.11
N ASN A 94 -6.18 -25.37 21.48
CA ASN A 94 -6.57 -26.77 21.63
C ASN A 94 -6.44 -27.27 23.08
N ILE A 95 -5.35 -26.90 23.79
CA ILE A 95 -5.16 -27.21 25.21
C ILE A 95 -6.27 -26.58 26.05
N THR A 96 -6.59 -25.29 25.79
CA THR A 96 -7.67 -24.59 26.51
C THR A 96 -8.99 -25.32 26.35
N LYS A 97 -9.37 -25.65 25.10
CA LYS A 97 -10.63 -26.34 24.82
C LYS A 97 -10.65 -27.80 25.31
N GLU A 98 -9.52 -28.48 25.32
CA GLU A 98 -9.41 -29.83 25.91
C GLU A 98 -9.56 -29.77 27.45
N LYS A 99 -8.93 -28.80 28.11
CA LYS A 99 -9.09 -28.55 29.55
C LYS A 99 -10.55 -28.26 29.90
N GLU A 100 -11.20 -27.32 29.18
CA GLU A 100 -12.62 -26.99 29.41
C GLU A 100 -13.51 -28.23 29.28
N LYS A 101 -13.33 -29.04 28.25
CA LYS A 101 -14.09 -30.27 28.04
C LYS A 101 -13.82 -31.31 29.15
N LEU A 102 -12.58 -31.40 29.59
CA LEU A 102 -12.17 -32.37 30.62
C LEU A 102 -12.78 -32.04 31.98
N TYR A 103 -12.78 -30.73 32.35
CA TYR A 103 -13.36 -30.29 33.63
C TYR A 103 -14.90 -30.26 33.64
N LEU A 104 -15.53 -30.28 32.48
CA LEU A 104 -17.00 -30.40 32.35
C LEU A 104 -17.50 -31.85 32.42
N LYS A 105 -16.62 -32.86 32.48
CA LYS A 105 -17.01 -34.27 32.62
C LYS A 105 -17.63 -34.55 33.99
N THR A 106 -18.77 -35.20 33.98
CA THR A 106 -19.44 -35.68 35.20
C THR A 106 -18.76 -36.89 35.81
N ASP A 107 -18.11 -37.73 34.97
CA ASP A 107 -17.37 -38.95 35.37
C ASP A 107 -15.85 -38.69 35.25
N PHE A 108 -15.29 -37.97 36.19
CA PHE A 108 -13.86 -37.64 36.21
C PHE A 108 -13.04 -38.82 36.75
N SER A 109 -12.29 -39.49 35.87
CA SER A 109 -11.47 -40.66 36.21
C SER A 109 -10.04 -40.26 36.60
N GLU A 110 -9.29 -41.19 37.20
CA GLU A 110 -7.88 -41.02 37.54
C GLU A 110 -7.03 -40.71 36.29
N LYS A 111 -7.37 -41.32 35.14
CA LYS A 111 -6.75 -40.99 33.84
C LYS A 111 -7.03 -39.55 33.40
N ASP A 112 -8.24 -39.05 33.65
CA ASP A 112 -8.58 -37.65 33.36
C ASP A 112 -7.79 -36.69 34.26
N GLY A 113 -7.52 -37.10 35.53
CA GLY A 113 -6.67 -36.33 36.43
C GLY A 113 -5.21 -36.24 35.96
N MET A 114 -4.63 -37.37 35.51
CA MET A 114 -3.28 -37.36 34.92
C MET A 114 -3.23 -36.48 33.66
N ARG A 115 -4.22 -36.60 32.77
CA ARG A 115 -4.31 -35.77 31.56
C ARG A 115 -4.49 -34.29 31.89
N ALA A 116 -5.30 -33.95 32.88
CA ALA A 116 -5.46 -32.57 33.36
C ALA A 116 -4.12 -31.97 33.82
N SER A 117 -3.32 -32.73 34.59
CA SER A 117 -1.99 -32.27 35.03
C SER A 117 -1.02 -32.02 33.87
N GLU A 118 -1.00 -32.91 32.86
CA GLU A 118 -0.20 -32.71 31.65
C GLU A 118 -0.63 -31.46 30.87
N LEU A 119 -1.94 -31.23 30.78
CA LEU A 119 -2.47 -30.05 30.09
C LEU A 119 -2.20 -28.76 30.86
N GLU A 120 -2.26 -28.79 32.20
CA GLU A 120 -1.91 -27.66 33.07
C GLU A 120 -0.43 -27.26 32.92
N GLU A 121 0.47 -28.23 32.89
CA GLU A 121 1.90 -28.01 32.68
C GLU A 121 2.14 -27.31 31.34
N LYS A 122 1.62 -27.86 30.25
CA LYS A 122 1.73 -27.25 28.90
C LYS A 122 1.05 -25.90 28.80
N PHE A 123 -0.11 -25.73 29.46
CA PHE A 123 -0.83 -24.46 29.49
C PHE A 123 -0.01 -23.37 30.18
N ASN A 124 0.67 -23.74 31.27
CA ASN A 124 1.56 -22.82 31.98
C ASN A 124 2.82 -22.48 31.17
N GLU A 125 3.42 -23.47 30.49
CA GLU A 125 4.58 -23.24 29.58
C GLU A 125 4.27 -22.28 28.45
N LEU A 126 3.02 -22.28 27.95
CA LEU A 126 2.54 -21.43 26.87
C LEU A 126 1.92 -20.09 27.33
N ASP A 127 2.15 -19.71 28.61
CA ASP A 127 1.57 -18.49 29.21
C ASP A 127 0.04 -18.41 29.09
N GLY A 128 -0.63 -19.57 29.20
CA GLY A 128 -2.06 -19.71 29.01
C GLY A 128 -2.92 -18.88 29.98
N TRP A 129 -2.42 -18.63 31.20
CA TRP A 129 -3.13 -17.81 32.18
C TRP A 129 -3.30 -16.34 31.76
N ASN A 130 -2.38 -15.82 30.97
CA ASN A 130 -2.44 -14.46 30.46
C ASN A 130 -3.05 -14.37 29.04
N ALA A 131 -3.47 -15.50 28.45
CA ALA A 131 -3.92 -15.57 27.06
C ALA A 131 -5.08 -14.62 26.74
N GLU A 132 -6.13 -14.60 27.58
CA GLU A 132 -7.27 -13.70 27.40
C GLU A 132 -6.88 -12.23 27.55
N SER A 133 -6.06 -11.91 28.56
CA SER A 133 -5.57 -10.55 28.79
C SER A 133 -4.68 -10.07 27.64
N ASN A 134 -3.81 -10.93 27.13
CA ASN A 134 -2.95 -10.64 25.98
C ASN A 134 -3.78 -10.43 24.70
N ALA A 135 -4.80 -11.26 24.46
CA ALA A 135 -5.72 -11.10 23.33
C ALA A 135 -6.53 -9.80 23.44
N ALA A 136 -7.05 -9.47 24.62
CA ALA A 136 -7.78 -8.22 24.88
C ALA A 136 -6.88 -6.99 24.69
N SER A 137 -5.61 -7.06 25.09
CA SER A 137 -4.62 -5.99 24.90
C SER A 137 -4.33 -5.73 23.41
N LEU A 138 -4.18 -6.78 22.61
CA LEU A 138 -4.01 -6.66 21.16
C LEU A 138 -5.24 -6.03 20.50
N LEU A 139 -6.45 -6.49 20.87
CA LEU A 139 -7.70 -5.93 20.34
C LEU A 139 -7.84 -4.46 20.69
N SER A 140 -7.59 -4.07 21.93
CA SER A 140 -7.66 -2.69 22.39
C SER A 140 -6.61 -1.81 21.72
N GLY A 141 -5.38 -2.31 21.52
CA GLY A 141 -4.31 -1.63 20.78
C GLY A 141 -4.68 -1.37 19.32
N LEU A 142 -5.39 -2.30 18.69
CA LEU A 142 -5.92 -2.15 17.33
C LEU A 142 -7.23 -1.33 17.28
N GLY A 143 -7.66 -0.76 18.41
CA GLY A 143 -8.83 0.12 18.49
C GLY A 143 -10.17 -0.60 18.50
N ILE A 144 -10.22 -1.89 18.82
CA ILE A 144 -11.46 -2.62 19.07
C ILE A 144 -11.89 -2.40 20.51
N LYS A 145 -13.08 -1.83 20.71
CA LYS A 145 -13.61 -1.53 22.04
C LYS A 145 -13.89 -2.80 22.85
N GLU A 146 -13.69 -2.74 24.15
CA GLU A 146 -13.91 -3.88 25.06
C GLU A 146 -15.32 -4.47 24.97
N GLU A 147 -16.35 -3.63 24.73
CA GLU A 147 -17.73 -4.08 24.53
C GLU A 147 -17.92 -5.02 23.32
N ASN A 148 -16.98 -5.00 22.37
CA ASN A 148 -16.98 -5.84 21.17
C ASN A 148 -16.22 -7.15 21.34
N HIS A 149 -15.40 -7.31 22.39
CA HIS A 149 -14.55 -8.48 22.58
C HIS A 149 -15.34 -9.78 22.74
N PHE A 150 -16.55 -9.68 23.32
CA PHE A 150 -17.43 -10.84 23.57
C PHE A 150 -18.55 -11.02 22.56
N LYS A 151 -18.61 -10.18 21.50
CA LYS A 151 -19.55 -10.32 20.38
C LYS A 151 -19.08 -11.38 19.38
N LEU A 152 -20.01 -11.85 18.55
CA LEU A 152 -19.64 -12.68 17.40
C LEU A 152 -18.97 -11.82 16.32
N LEU A 153 -17.98 -12.40 15.62
CA LEU A 153 -17.23 -11.68 14.59
C LEU A 153 -18.14 -11.11 13.48
N LYS A 154 -19.24 -11.81 13.12
CA LYS A 154 -20.22 -11.33 12.14
C LYS A 154 -20.95 -10.04 12.54
N GLU A 155 -20.96 -9.67 13.80
CA GLU A 155 -21.59 -8.44 14.30
C GLU A 155 -20.70 -7.21 14.10
N LEU A 156 -19.42 -7.42 13.79
CA LEU A 156 -18.45 -6.37 13.54
C LEU A 156 -18.50 -5.90 12.09
N THR A 157 -18.08 -4.66 11.88
CA THR A 157 -17.89 -4.11 10.52
C THR A 157 -16.73 -4.79 9.80
N GLY A 158 -16.70 -4.74 8.47
CA GLY A 158 -15.61 -5.34 7.69
C GLY A 158 -14.22 -4.86 8.12
N LYS A 159 -14.08 -3.56 8.41
CA LYS A 159 -12.80 -2.99 8.90
C LYS A 159 -12.41 -3.52 10.28
N GLU A 160 -13.36 -3.67 11.19
CA GLU A 160 -13.09 -4.26 12.51
C GLU A 160 -12.71 -5.74 12.40
N LYS A 161 -13.32 -6.50 11.47
CA LYS A 161 -12.93 -7.89 11.21
C LYS A 161 -11.46 -8.00 10.79
N VAL A 162 -10.98 -7.11 9.91
CA VAL A 162 -9.56 -7.06 9.51
C VAL A 162 -8.66 -6.87 10.71
N LYS A 163 -9.00 -5.95 11.62
CA LYS A 163 -8.25 -5.69 12.85
C LYS A 163 -8.22 -6.91 13.78
N VAL A 164 -9.32 -7.66 13.88
CA VAL A 164 -9.38 -8.90 14.68
C VAL A 164 -8.50 -9.99 14.07
N LEU A 165 -8.50 -10.17 12.74
CA LEU A 165 -7.62 -11.13 12.08
C LEU A 165 -6.14 -10.74 12.18
N LEU A 166 -5.85 -9.46 12.20
CA LEU A 166 -4.50 -8.97 12.47
C LEU A 166 -4.09 -9.30 13.92
N ALA A 167 -4.96 -9.04 14.91
CA ALA A 167 -4.73 -9.45 16.31
C ALA A 167 -4.49 -10.96 16.42
N GLN A 168 -5.27 -11.78 15.69
CA GLN A 168 -5.09 -13.23 15.61
C GLN A 168 -3.69 -13.61 15.10
N ALA A 169 -3.22 -12.95 14.02
CA ALA A 169 -1.91 -13.21 13.46
C ALA A 169 -0.76 -12.83 14.43
N LEU A 170 -0.93 -11.75 15.20
CA LEU A 170 0.06 -11.27 16.16
C LEU A 170 0.06 -12.07 17.48
N PHE A 171 -1.03 -12.79 17.77
CA PHE A 171 -1.25 -13.42 19.07
C PHE A 171 -0.20 -14.48 19.43
N GLY A 172 0.29 -14.40 20.64
CA GLY A 172 1.29 -15.32 21.20
C GLY A 172 2.68 -15.13 20.59
N LYS A 173 3.00 -14.00 19.96
CA LYS A 173 4.32 -13.64 19.41
C LYS A 173 4.96 -14.78 18.59
N PRO A 174 4.43 -15.10 17.39
CA PRO A 174 4.94 -16.20 16.57
C PRO A 174 6.43 -16.02 16.24
N ASP A 175 7.18 -17.10 16.08
CA ASP A 175 8.60 -17.05 15.69
C ASP A 175 8.79 -16.52 14.27
N ASN A 176 7.80 -16.73 13.41
CA ASN A 176 7.79 -16.25 12.04
C ASN A 176 6.40 -15.67 11.71
N LEU A 177 6.34 -14.38 11.40
CA LEU A 177 5.12 -13.64 11.10
C LEU A 177 5.09 -13.24 9.62
N LEU A 178 4.04 -13.63 8.91
CA LEU A 178 3.85 -13.36 7.49
C LEU A 178 2.63 -12.45 7.31
N LEU A 179 2.85 -11.23 6.82
CA LEU A 179 1.81 -10.22 6.64
C LEU A 179 1.69 -9.82 5.16
N ASP A 180 0.51 -9.98 4.58
CA ASP A 180 0.22 -9.52 3.21
C ASP A 180 -0.75 -8.34 3.27
N GLU A 181 -0.23 -7.13 2.97
CA GLU A 181 -0.94 -5.84 2.98
C GLU A 181 -1.65 -5.53 4.32
N PRO A 182 -0.96 -5.59 5.47
CA PRO A 182 -1.58 -5.44 6.79
C PRO A 182 -2.13 -4.03 7.07
N THR A 183 -1.69 -3.02 6.33
CA THR A 183 -2.11 -1.62 6.48
C THR A 183 -3.39 -1.28 5.73
N ASN A 184 -3.85 -2.16 4.82
CA ASN A 184 -5.08 -1.93 4.07
C ASN A 184 -6.29 -1.87 5.02
N ASP A 185 -7.19 -0.93 4.76
CA ASP A 185 -8.43 -0.71 5.53
C ASP A 185 -8.23 -0.29 7.01
N LEU A 186 -6.97 -0.08 7.46
CA LEU A 186 -6.69 0.44 8.78
C LEU A 186 -6.75 1.98 8.80
N ASP A 187 -7.15 2.54 9.93
CA ASP A 187 -6.99 3.96 10.20
C ASP A 187 -5.57 4.28 10.68
N LEU A 188 -5.20 5.54 10.60
CA LEU A 188 -3.85 5.98 10.89
C LEU A 188 -3.38 5.66 12.32
N GLU A 189 -4.28 5.75 13.32
CA GLU A 189 -3.95 5.43 14.71
C GLU A 189 -3.59 3.94 14.85
N THR A 190 -4.33 3.08 14.15
CA THR A 190 -4.07 1.63 14.11
C THR A 190 -2.76 1.31 13.37
N VAL A 191 -2.46 2.01 12.26
CA VAL A 191 -1.19 1.84 11.53
C VAL A 191 -0.02 2.23 12.43
N ASN A 192 -0.06 3.39 13.09
CA ASN A 192 1.00 3.83 14.01
C ASN A 192 1.20 2.84 15.18
N TRP A 193 0.11 2.30 15.72
CA TRP A 193 0.20 1.28 16.76
C TRP A 193 0.90 0.01 16.23
N LEU A 194 0.54 -0.44 15.02
CA LEU A 194 1.15 -1.61 14.39
C LEU A 194 2.64 -1.39 14.09
N GLU A 195 3.03 -0.21 13.63
CA GLU A 195 4.44 0.18 13.42
C GLU A 195 5.24 0.04 14.71
N ASN A 196 4.74 0.62 15.81
CA ASN A 196 5.39 0.54 17.12
C ASN A 196 5.48 -0.92 17.60
N TYR A 197 4.41 -1.70 17.46
CA TYR A 197 4.39 -3.11 17.85
C TYR A 197 5.41 -3.94 17.06
N LEU A 198 5.50 -3.75 15.72
CA LEU A 198 6.41 -4.50 14.87
C LEU A 198 7.85 -4.03 14.98
N SER A 199 8.11 -2.76 15.33
CA SER A 199 9.46 -2.26 15.57
C SER A 199 10.12 -2.90 16.80
N GLU A 200 9.30 -3.31 17.79
CA GLU A 200 9.73 -4.01 19.00
C GLU A 200 9.66 -5.54 18.88
N PHE A 201 9.29 -6.06 17.71
CA PHE A 201 9.09 -7.48 17.49
C PHE A 201 10.42 -8.21 17.30
N GLU A 202 10.77 -9.08 18.25
CA GLU A 202 12.09 -9.72 18.32
C GLU A 202 12.27 -10.91 17.35
N ASN A 203 11.18 -11.38 16.74
CA ASN A 203 11.18 -12.55 15.87
C ASN A 203 11.27 -12.16 14.36
N THR A 204 11.10 -13.13 13.46
CA THR A 204 11.16 -12.90 12.02
C THR A 204 9.83 -12.36 11.51
N VAL A 205 9.86 -11.21 10.81
CA VAL A 205 8.68 -10.65 10.13
C VAL A 205 8.94 -10.56 8.62
N LEU A 206 8.02 -11.06 7.80
CA LEU A 206 7.96 -10.77 6.38
C LEU A 206 6.66 -10.03 6.08
N VAL A 207 6.77 -8.87 5.46
CA VAL A 207 5.62 -8.02 5.17
C VAL A 207 5.61 -7.59 3.70
N VAL A 208 4.47 -7.75 3.05
CA VAL A 208 4.16 -7.08 1.78
C VAL A 208 3.35 -5.84 2.12
N SER A 209 3.76 -4.67 1.67
CA SER A 209 2.97 -3.44 1.80
C SER A 209 3.24 -2.48 0.64
N HIS A 210 2.25 -1.68 0.32
CA HIS A 210 2.33 -0.54 -0.59
C HIS A 210 2.48 0.79 0.16
N ASP A 211 2.53 0.76 1.49
CA ASP A 211 2.80 1.92 2.32
C ASP A 211 4.30 2.08 2.54
N ARG A 212 4.86 3.17 1.99
CA ARG A 212 6.31 3.46 2.07
C ARG A 212 6.74 3.83 3.47
N HIS A 213 5.94 4.65 4.17
CA HIS A 213 6.25 5.06 5.53
C HIS A 213 6.30 3.83 6.46
N PHE A 214 5.31 2.97 6.34
CA PHE A 214 5.27 1.71 7.08
C PHE A 214 6.51 0.84 6.83
N LEU A 215 6.89 0.65 5.54
CA LEU A 215 8.10 -0.10 5.20
C LEU A 215 9.38 0.55 5.73
N ASP A 216 9.46 1.89 5.73
CA ASP A 216 10.62 2.60 6.25
C ASP A 216 10.71 2.55 7.77
N SER A 217 9.58 2.54 8.46
CA SER A 217 9.50 2.52 9.93
C SER A 217 9.90 1.16 10.53
N ILE A 218 9.52 0.04 9.85
CA ILE A 218 9.67 -1.29 10.45
C ILE A 218 10.73 -2.17 9.79
N CYS A 219 11.04 -1.98 8.49
CA CYS A 219 11.88 -2.91 7.76
C CYS A 219 13.37 -2.67 8.00
N THR A 220 14.08 -3.76 8.33
CA THR A 220 15.55 -3.82 8.37
C THR A 220 16.16 -4.25 7.04
N HIS A 221 15.38 -4.97 6.23
CA HIS A 221 15.76 -5.50 4.93
C HIS A 221 14.63 -5.38 3.92
N ILE A 222 14.99 -5.23 2.64
CA ILE A 222 14.04 -5.23 1.52
C ILE A 222 14.30 -6.43 0.62
N ILE A 223 13.25 -7.17 0.33
CA ILE A 223 13.20 -8.26 -0.65
C ILE A 223 12.61 -7.70 -1.94
N ASP A 224 13.43 -7.57 -2.96
CA ASP A 224 13.02 -7.07 -4.26
C ASP A 224 12.72 -8.22 -5.23
N ILE A 225 11.45 -8.31 -5.68
CA ILE A 225 11.01 -9.26 -6.70
C ILE A 225 10.96 -8.55 -8.05
N ASP A 226 12.02 -8.71 -8.84
CA ASP A 226 12.11 -8.14 -10.19
C ASP A 226 12.85 -9.08 -11.15
N PHE A 227 12.59 -8.99 -12.45
CA PHE A 227 13.20 -9.83 -13.50
C PHE A 227 13.07 -11.34 -13.29
N GLY A 228 12.06 -11.80 -12.55
CA GLY A 228 11.90 -13.22 -12.21
C GLY A 228 12.92 -13.71 -11.19
N ARG A 229 13.51 -12.84 -10.41
CA ARG A 229 14.47 -13.13 -9.34
C ARG A 229 14.03 -12.44 -8.05
N ILE A 230 14.53 -12.96 -6.96
CA ILE A 230 14.37 -12.36 -5.62
C ILE A 230 15.76 -11.95 -5.15
N GLN A 231 15.90 -10.66 -4.78
CA GLN A 231 17.13 -10.10 -4.25
C GLN A 231 16.88 -9.50 -2.88
N LEU A 232 17.81 -9.74 -1.95
CA LEU A 232 17.75 -9.19 -0.60
C LEU A 232 18.71 -8.00 -0.47
N PHE A 233 18.20 -6.91 0.07
CA PHE A 233 18.96 -5.70 0.36
C PHE A 233 18.86 -5.38 1.85
N SER A 234 19.97 -5.02 2.47
CA SER A 234 19.98 -4.50 3.84
C SER A 234 19.62 -3.03 3.85
N GLY A 235 18.79 -2.62 4.78
CA GLY A 235 18.24 -1.27 4.92
C GLY A 235 16.73 -1.22 4.65
N ASN A 236 16.14 -0.06 4.86
CA ASN A 236 14.72 0.21 4.66
C ASN A 236 14.38 0.52 3.18
N TYR A 237 13.11 0.84 2.90
CA TYR A 237 12.64 1.10 1.54
C TYR A 237 13.30 2.32 0.90
N THR A 238 13.45 3.43 1.62
CA THR A 238 14.09 4.66 1.11
C THR A 238 15.54 4.39 0.74
N PHE A 239 16.31 3.71 1.59
CA PHE A 239 17.68 3.34 1.29
C PHE A 239 17.80 2.43 0.05
N TRP A 240 16.95 1.43 -0.05
CA TRP A 240 16.88 0.57 -1.24
C TRP A 240 16.56 1.39 -2.50
N TYR A 241 15.56 2.27 -2.43
CA TYR A 241 15.14 3.09 -3.56
C TYR A 241 16.25 4.01 -4.07
N GLU A 242 16.89 4.77 -3.17
CA GLU A 242 17.98 5.67 -3.51
C GLU A 242 19.18 4.91 -4.10
N SER A 243 19.56 3.79 -3.48
CA SER A 243 20.64 2.92 -3.95
C SER A 243 20.36 2.35 -5.34
N SER A 244 19.14 1.87 -5.58
CA SER A 244 18.72 1.31 -6.87
C SER A 244 18.71 2.37 -7.98
N GLN A 245 18.23 3.59 -7.67
CA GLN A 245 18.25 4.73 -8.61
C GLN A 245 19.68 5.17 -8.94
N LEU A 246 20.56 5.21 -7.93
CA LEU A 246 21.96 5.53 -8.13
C LEU A 246 22.66 4.50 -9.02
N ALA A 247 22.47 3.22 -8.74
CA ALA A 247 23.03 2.13 -9.53
C ALA A 247 22.56 2.20 -11.00
N LEU A 248 21.26 2.44 -11.23
CA LEU A 248 20.69 2.60 -12.58
C LEU A 248 21.31 3.80 -13.33
N ARG A 249 21.44 4.96 -12.66
CA ARG A 249 22.08 6.15 -13.26
C ARG A 249 23.54 5.88 -13.62
N GLN A 250 24.29 5.21 -12.74
CA GLN A 250 25.68 4.84 -13.00
C GLN A 250 25.80 3.88 -14.20
N GLN A 251 24.93 2.85 -14.27
CA GLN A 251 24.91 1.91 -15.38
C GLN A 251 24.54 2.60 -16.71
N MET A 252 23.55 3.49 -16.72
CA MET A 252 23.22 4.30 -17.89
C MET A 252 24.38 5.17 -18.36
N ALA A 253 25.08 5.84 -17.41
CA ALA A 253 26.23 6.67 -17.74
C ALA A 253 27.43 5.84 -18.28
N GLN A 254 27.65 4.65 -17.74
CA GLN A 254 28.68 3.72 -18.24
C GLN A 254 28.35 3.22 -19.65
N ASN A 255 27.09 2.80 -19.87
CA ASN A 255 26.64 2.36 -21.18
C ASN A 255 26.76 3.47 -22.24
N LYS A 256 26.34 4.69 -21.90
CA LYS A 256 26.50 5.85 -22.79
C LYS A 256 27.96 6.08 -23.20
N LYS A 257 28.88 6.06 -22.23
CA LYS A 257 30.33 6.18 -22.50
C LYS A 257 30.85 5.03 -23.36
N ALA A 258 30.38 3.80 -23.12
CA ALA A 258 30.74 2.63 -23.90
C ALA A 258 30.21 2.71 -25.34
N GLU A 259 28.96 3.20 -25.55
CA GLU A 259 28.37 3.44 -26.87
C GLU A 259 29.11 4.53 -27.65
N GLU A 260 29.41 5.67 -27.02
CA GLU A 260 30.21 6.75 -27.60
C GLU A 260 31.60 6.21 -28.04
N LYS A 261 32.23 5.44 -27.17
CA LYS A 261 33.54 4.82 -27.48
C LYS A 261 33.44 3.79 -28.61
N LYS A 262 32.40 2.98 -28.62
CA LYS A 262 32.11 2.04 -29.72
C LYS A 262 31.94 2.77 -31.04
N LYS A 263 31.19 3.87 -31.06
CA LYS A 263 30.96 4.72 -32.24
C LYS A 263 32.28 5.32 -32.76
N GLU A 264 33.10 5.92 -31.90
CA GLU A 264 34.44 6.43 -32.29
C GLU A 264 35.32 5.34 -32.93
N LEU A 265 35.34 4.15 -32.32
CA LEU A 265 36.13 3.03 -32.82
C LEU A 265 35.59 2.52 -34.17
N GLN A 266 34.28 2.46 -34.36
CA GLN A 266 33.64 2.08 -35.61
C GLN A 266 33.90 3.12 -36.71
N GLU A 267 33.82 4.40 -36.45
CA GLU A 267 34.14 5.46 -37.41
C GLU A 267 35.62 5.40 -37.84
N PHE A 268 36.51 5.15 -36.89
CA PHE A 268 37.92 4.97 -37.23
C PHE A 268 38.14 3.73 -38.12
N ILE A 269 37.53 2.60 -37.79
CA ILE A 269 37.62 1.37 -38.57
C ILE A 269 37.07 1.60 -40.00
N ALA A 270 35.92 2.30 -40.13
CA ALA A 270 35.33 2.63 -41.42
C ALA A 270 36.26 3.49 -42.27
N ARG A 271 36.85 4.57 -41.66
CA ARG A 271 37.75 5.52 -42.37
C ARG A 271 39.02 4.86 -42.86
N PHE A 272 39.54 3.89 -42.15
CA PHE A 272 40.85 3.27 -42.50
C PHE A 272 40.75 1.82 -42.96
N ARG A 273 39.57 1.34 -43.32
CA ARG A 273 39.31 -0.07 -43.75
C ARG A 273 40.16 -0.52 -44.93
N ALA A 274 40.44 0.34 -45.88
CA ALA A 274 41.23 0.04 -47.08
C ALA A 274 42.73 0.38 -46.94
N ASN A 275 43.20 0.86 -45.81
CA ASN A 275 44.58 1.32 -45.65
C ASN A 275 45.45 0.21 -45.04
N VAL A 276 46.29 -0.42 -45.88
CA VAL A 276 47.17 -1.53 -45.54
C VAL A 276 48.15 -1.16 -44.39
N LYS A 277 48.67 0.07 -44.36
CA LYS A 277 49.59 0.52 -43.30
C LYS A 277 48.95 0.63 -41.94
N LYS A 278 47.60 0.77 -41.85
CA LYS A 278 46.81 0.86 -40.60
C LYS A 278 46.06 -0.42 -40.25
N SER A 279 46.28 -1.52 -41.00
CA SER A 279 45.60 -2.81 -40.79
C SER A 279 45.75 -3.35 -39.36
N LYS A 280 46.95 -3.30 -38.75
CA LYS A 280 47.18 -3.69 -37.36
C LYS A 280 46.39 -2.85 -36.37
N GLN A 281 46.26 -1.54 -36.63
CA GLN A 281 45.49 -0.63 -35.76
C GLN A 281 43.97 -0.87 -35.85
N THR A 282 43.45 -1.16 -37.05
CA THR A 282 42.03 -1.49 -37.24
C THR A 282 41.68 -2.82 -36.58
N THR A 283 42.59 -3.85 -36.66
CA THR A 283 42.39 -5.13 -35.99
C THR A 283 42.42 -4.96 -34.46
N SER A 284 43.35 -4.17 -33.93
CA SER A 284 43.41 -3.90 -32.49
C SER A 284 42.12 -3.20 -31.99
N ARG A 285 41.57 -2.23 -32.77
CA ARG A 285 40.33 -1.54 -32.40
C ARG A 285 39.08 -2.41 -32.56
N LYS A 286 39.04 -3.37 -33.48
CA LYS A 286 37.99 -4.42 -33.52
C LYS A 286 37.98 -5.22 -32.24
N LYS A 287 39.16 -5.71 -31.78
CA LYS A 287 39.27 -6.38 -30.49
C LYS A 287 38.90 -5.53 -29.30
N MET A 288 39.09 -4.19 -29.37
CA MET A 288 38.61 -3.26 -28.33
C MET A 288 37.07 -3.19 -28.31
N ILE A 289 36.42 -3.18 -29.49
CA ILE A 289 34.95 -3.21 -29.57
C ILE A 289 34.39 -4.51 -28.98
N GLU A 290 35.03 -5.66 -29.31
CA GLU A 290 34.63 -6.96 -28.75
C GLU A 290 34.78 -7.06 -27.23
N LYS A 291 35.68 -6.27 -26.65
CA LYS A 291 35.90 -6.18 -25.19
C LYS A 291 35.03 -5.11 -24.50
N LEU A 292 34.39 -4.21 -25.27
CA LEU A 292 33.46 -3.25 -24.71
C LEU A 292 32.20 -4.00 -24.25
N ASN A 293 32.11 -4.20 -22.95
CA ASN A 293 30.92 -4.77 -22.32
C ASN A 293 29.87 -3.67 -22.23
N ILE A 294 28.91 -3.67 -23.15
CA ILE A 294 27.71 -2.87 -23.04
C ILE A 294 26.71 -3.83 -22.38
N GLU A 295 26.55 -3.67 -21.08
CA GLU A 295 25.54 -4.45 -20.37
C GLU A 295 24.16 -4.03 -20.87
N GLU A 296 23.41 -5.00 -21.35
CA GLU A 296 22.00 -4.78 -21.68
C GLU A 296 21.25 -4.40 -20.38
N ILE A 297 20.87 -3.13 -20.26
CA ILE A 297 19.95 -2.72 -19.19
C ILE A 297 18.63 -3.42 -19.49
N ARG A 298 18.36 -4.50 -18.78
CA ARG A 298 17.05 -5.14 -18.86
C ARG A 298 16.03 -4.14 -18.33
N PRO A 299 14.97 -3.82 -19.10
CA PRO A 299 13.94 -2.93 -18.62
C PRO A 299 13.28 -3.58 -17.39
N SER A 300 13.32 -2.90 -16.24
CA SER A 300 12.63 -3.36 -15.03
C SER A 300 11.18 -3.69 -15.35
N THR A 301 10.62 -4.69 -14.66
CA THR A 301 9.19 -4.98 -14.72
C THR A 301 8.38 -3.86 -14.08
N ARG A 302 9.03 -3.03 -13.25
CA ARG A 302 8.43 -1.81 -12.69
C ARG A 302 8.23 -0.77 -13.77
N ARG A 303 7.00 -0.32 -13.89
CA ARG A 303 6.62 0.73 -14.83
C ARG A 303 6.00 1.88 -14.05
N TYR A 304 6.59 3.07 -14.19
CA TYR A 304 6.06 4.28 -13.59
C TYR A 304 5.11 4.96 -14.58
N PRO A 305 3.86 5.25 -14.20
CA PRO A 305 2.98 6.03 -15.06
C PRO A 305 3.51 7.46 -15.21
N ALA A 306 3.38 8.03 -16.40
CA ALA A 306 3.80 9.40 -16.68
C ALA A 306 2.65 10.38 -16.36
N ILE A 307 2.39 10.61 -15.07
CA ILE A 307 1.35 11.52 -14.62
C ILE A 307 1.83 12.96 -14.80
N ILE A 308 1.04 13.80 -15.47
CA ILE A 308 1.35 15.21 -15.68
C ILE A 308 0.05 16.01 -15.57
N PHE A 309 -0.02 16.93 -14.62
CA PHE A 309 -1.13 17.85 -14.50
C PHE A 309 -0.69 19.25 -14.87
N THR A 310 -1.33 19.81 -15.88
CA THR A 310 -1.09 21.19 -16.33
C THR A 310 -2.37 21.97 -16.15
N PRO A 311 -2.42 22.94 -15.22
CA PRO A 311 -3.60 23.81 -15.11
C PRO A 311 -3.80 24.61 -16.39
N GLY A 312 -5.02 24.64 -16.91
CA GLY A 312 -5.37 25.43 -18.08
C GLY A 312 -5.31 26.94 -17.82
N ARG A 313 -5.48 27.35 -16.55
CA ARG A 313 -5.32 28.73 -16.05
C ARG A 313 -4.97 28.71 -14.55
N GLU A 314 -4.33 29.76 -14.08
CA GLU A 314 -4.07 29.92 -12.64
C GLU A 314 -5.38 30.16 -11.85
N PRO A 315 -5.49 29.62 -10.62
CA PRO A 315 -6.60 29.94 -9.73
C PRO A 315 -6.50 31.39 -9.26
N GLY A 316 -7.64 32.03 -8.99
CA GLY A 316 -7.68 33.32 -8.34
C GLY A 316 -7.28 33.22 -6.86
N ASN A 317 -7.06 34.36 -6.18
CA ASN A 317 -6.64 34.39 -4.78
C ASN A 317 -7.64 33.68 -3.83
N LYS A 318 -8.94 33.87 -4.05
CA LYS A 318 -10.00 33.18 -3.29
C LYS A 318 -10.50 31.99 -4.11
N VAL A 319 -10.15 30.80 -3.69
CA VAL A 319 -10.47 29.55 -4.40
C VAL A 319 -11.80 28.99 -3.96
N LEU A 320 -12.01 28.87 -2.65
CA LEU A 320 -13.21 28.29 -2.04
C LEU A 320 -13.53 28.98 -0.70
N SER A 321 -14.81 29.20 -0.44
CA SER A 321 -15.32 29.62 0.87
C SER A 321 -16.43 28.69 1.32
N VAL A 322 -16.25 28.11 2.48
CA VAL A 322 -17.23 27.25 3.17
C VAL A 322 -17.69 27.95 4.43
N LYS A 323 -19.00 28.00 4.67
CA LYS A 323 -19.57 28.63 5.85
C LYS A 323 -20.63 27.76 6.50
N ASP A 324 -20.49 27.52 7.79
CA ASP A 324 -21.42 26.81 8.68
C ASP A 324 -21.94 25.47 8.12
N LEU A 325 -21.04 24.75 7.42
CA LEU A 325 -21.38 23.52 6.71
C LEU A 325 -21.65 22.39 7.71
N THR A 326 -22.80 21.74 7.58
CA THR A 326 -23.17 20.58 8.39
C THR A 326 -23.52 19.40 7.47
N GLY A 327 -22.92 18.24 7.75
CA GLY A 327 -23.12 16.99 7.03
C GLY A 327 -23.72 15.92 7.94
N ILE A 328 -24.82 15.32 7.49
CA ILE A 328 -25.50 14.21 8.16
C ILE A 328 -25.61 13.07 7.18
N TYR A 329 -25.25 11.87 7.62
CA TYR A 329 -25.38 10.64 6.84
C TYR A 329 -26.13 9.59 7.68
N GLU A 330 -27.21 9.02 7.12
CA GLU A 330 -28.05 8.03 7.79
C GLU A 330 -28.51 8.44 9.22
N GLY A 331 -28.82 9.72 9.42
CA GLY A 331 -29.24 10.26 10.71
C GLY A 331 -28.10 10.55 11.69
N LYS A 332 -26.85 10.21 11.37
CA LYS A 332 -25.66 10.50 12.17
C LYS A 332 -24.99 11.78 11.68
N THR A 333 -24.74 12.74 12.56
CA THR A 333 -23.95 13.93 12.24
C THR A 333 -22.48 13.52 12.11
N LEU A 334 -21.93 13.69 10.91
CA LEU A 334 -20.52 13.42 10.63
C LEU A 334 -19.63 14.63 10.90
N PHE A 335 -20.14 15.83 10.58
CA PHE A 335 -19.48 17.10 10.89
C PHE A 335 -20.52 18.22 11.02
N LYS A 336 -20.17 19.24 11.80
CA LYS A 336 -21.07 20.35 12.14
C LYS A 336 -20.35 21.68 12.13
N ASP A 337 -21.05 22.72 11.60
CA ASP A 337 -20.66 24.14 11.61
C ASP A 337 -19.22 24.37 11.07
N LEU A 338 -18.82 23.64 9.99
CA LEU A 338 -17.52 23.80 9.37
C LEU A 338 -17.44 25.13 8.61
N SER A 339 -16.42 25.94 8.92
CA SER A 339 -16.18 27.21 8.25
C SER A 339 -14.69 27.38 7.98
N PHE A 340 -14.30 27.40 6.70
CA PHE A 340 -12.93 27.59 6.25
C PHE A 340 -12.86 28.24 4.86
N THR A 341 -11.71 28.81 4.53
CA THR A 341 -11.45 29.36 3.20
C THR A 341 -10.21 28.70 2.61
N VAL A 342 -10.23 28.47 1.30
CA VAL A 342 -9.08 27.98 0.55
C VAL A 342 -8.56 29.12 -0.31
N ASN A 343 -7.29 29.45 -0.13
CA ASN A 343 -6.60 30.49 -0.88
C ASN A 343 -5.73 29.86 -1.98
N LYS A 344 -5.17 30.69 -2.85
CA LYS A 344 -4.22 30.24 -3.86
C LYS A 344 -3.03 29.53 -3.17
N ASP A 345 -2.56 28.44 -3.79
CA ASP A 345 -1.44 27.60 -3.37
C ASP A 345 -1.69 26.74 -2.10
N ASP A 346 -2.88 26.78 -1.51
CA ASP A 346 -3.24 25.86 -0.43
C ASP A 346 -3.30 24.42 -0.96
N LYS A 347 -2.59 23.53 -0.29
CA LYS A 347 -2.67 22.08 -0.45
C LYS A 347 -3.06 21.48 0.88
N ILE A 348 -4.33 21.10 0.99
CA ILE A 348 -4.97 20.78 2.26
C ILE A 348 -5.18 19.28 2.39
N ALA A 349 -4.69 18.70 3.50
CA ALA A 349 -5.08 17.38 3.95
C ALA A 349 -6.31 17.49 4.87
N PHE A 350 -7.40 16.84 4.50
CA PHE A 350 -8.57 16.66 5.34
C PHE A 350 -8.48 15.33 6.07
N LEU A 351 -8.60 15.37 7.40
CA LEU A 351 -8.53 14.21 8.28
C LEU A 351 -9.85 14.00 9.02
N SER A 352 -10.24 12.77 9.25
CA SER A 352 -11.35 12.38 10.15
C SER A 352 -11.20 10.93 10.57
N ARG A 353 -11.68 10.59 11.78
CA ARG A 353 -11.81 9.19 12.23
C ARG A 353 -12.89 8.41 11.44
N ASP A 354 -13.89 9.11 10.91
CA ASP A 354 -14.93 8.50 10.05
C ASP A 354 -14.69 8.86 8.58
N THR A 355 -14.24 7.92 7.78
CA THR A 355 -13.94 8.13 6.35
C THR A 355 -15.15 8.62 5.55
N ARG A 356 -16.39 8.29 5.98
CA ARG A 356 -17.62 8.76 5.34
C ARG A 356 -17.77 10.28 5.44
N ALA A 357 -17.21 10.91 6.49
CA ALA A 357 -17.21 12.36 6.63
C ALA A 357 -16.41 13.03 5.48
N MET A 358 -15.30 12.43 5.09
CA MET A 358 -14.46 12.94 3.97
C MET A 358 -15.19 12.81 2.64
N THR A 359 -15.70 11.61 2.34
CA THR A 359 -16.45 11.37 1.11
C THR A 359 -17.66 12.30 1.00
N LEU A 360 -18.45 12.45 2.07
CA LEU A 360 -19.59 13.36 2.08
C LEU A 360 -19.16 14.83 1.86
N LEU A 361 -18.09 15.27 2.53
CA LEU A 361 -17.55 16.63 2.33
C LEU A 361 -17.18 16.86 0.86
N PHE A 362 -16.42 15.93 0.26
CA PHE A 362 -15.97 16.09 -1.12
C PHE A 362 -17.11 16.01 -2.14
N GLU A 363 -18.13 15.18 -1.92
CA GLU A 363 -19.34 15.15 -2.74
C GLU A 363 -20.12 16.48 -2.66
N ILE A 364 -20.22 17.09 -1.47
CA ILE A 364 -20.80 18.43 -1.29
C ILE A 364 -19.94 19.48 -1.99
N LEU A 365 -18.62 19.48 -1.83
CA LEU A 365 -17.70 20.41 -2.49
C LEU A 365 -17.74 20.28 -4.00
N LYS A 366 -17.93 19.07 -4.52
CA LYS A 366 -18.12 18.81 -5.93
C LYS A 366 -19.46 19.33 -6.44
N GLY A 367 -20.48 19.37 -5.58
CA GLY A 367 -21.85 19.77 -5.88
C GLY A 367 -22.75 18.62 -6.32
N HIS A 368 -22.35 17.37 -6.01
CA HIS A 368 -23.20 16.18 -6.21
C HIS A 368 -24.23 16.05 -5.10
N ASP A 369 -23.81 16.35 -3.86
CA ASP A 369 -24.70 16.37 -2.70
C ASP A 369 -24.97 17.81 -2.21
N LYS A 370 -26.13 17.98 -1.57
CA LYS A 370 -26.52 19.26 -0.94
C LYS A 370 -26.25 19.19 0.56
N PRO A 371 -25.62 20.24 1.13
CA PRO A 371 -25.46 20.30 2.58
C PRO A 371 -26.83 20.45 3.27
N GLN A 372 -26.98 19.89 4.46
CA GLN A 372 -28.16 20.12 5.29
C GLN A 372 -28.21 21.55 5.81
N LYS A 373 -27.06 22.17 6.06
CA LYS A 373 -26.90 23.54 6.49
C LYS A 373 -25.60 24.12 5.98
N GLY A 374 -25.55 25.43 5.77
CA GLY A 374 -24.37 26.15 5.32
C GLY A 374 -24.31 26.38 3.82
N SER A 375 -23.19 26.93 3.37
CA SER A 375 -22.98 27.28 1.96
C SER A 375 -21.55 27.00 1.50
N VAL A 376 -21.43 26.70 0.21
CA VAL A 376 -20.16 26.45 -0.48
C VAL A 376 -20.07 27.38 -1.68
N GLU A 377 -19.08 28.26 -1.70
CA GLU A 377 -18.87 29.23 -2.78
C GLU A 377 -17.50 29.04 -3.43
N TRP A 378 -17.47 28.66 -4.70
CA TRP A 378 -16.27 28.54 -5.51
C TRP A 378 -15.92 29.83 -6.24
N GLY A 379 -14.64 30.12 -6.37
CA GLY A 379 -14.15 31.21 -7.21
C GLY A 379 -14.53 31.02 -8.70
N GLN A 380 -14.74 32.13 -9.42
CA GLN A 380 -15.19 32.10 -10.83
C GLN A 380 -14.19 31.45 -11.80
N THR A 381 -12.89 31.43 -11.44
CA THR A 381 -11.81 30.90 -12.30
C THR A 381 -11.52 29.42 -12.05
N ILE A 382 -12.29 28.75 -11.20
CA ILE A 382 -11.97 27.40 -10.72
C ILE A 382 -12.49 26.32 -11.66
N VAL A 383 -11.58 25.45 -12.06
CA VAL A 383 -11.84 24.21 -12.79
C VAL A 383 -11.46 23.03 -11.90
N LYS A 384 -12.46 22.23 -11.52
CA LYS A 384 -12.32 21.12 -10.55
C LYS A 384 -12.09 19.80 -11.27
N ALA A 385 -11.12 19.00 -10.81
CA ALA A 385 -11.05 17.57 -11.07
C ALA A 385 -11.27 16.80 -9.77
N TYR A 386 -11.97 15.67 -9.85
CA TYR A 386 -12.32 14.86 -8.68
C TYR A 386 -12.00 13.39 -8.90
N LEU A 387 -11.25 12.82 -7.94
CA LEU A 387 -11.02 11.38 -7.80
C LEU A 387 -11.81 10.92 -6.57
N PRO A 388 -12.96 10.23 -6.75
CA PRO A 388 -13.75 9.69 -5.65
C PRO A 388 -13.13 8.42 -5.08
N LEU A 389 -13.42 8.11 -3.82
CA LEU A 389 -13.07 6.86 -3.16
C LEU A 389 -13.68 5.66 -3.91
N GLU A 390 -15.00 5.69 -4.13
CA GLU A 390 -15.72 4.71 -4.92
C GLU A 390 -15.80 5.13 -6.38
N ASN A 391 -15.12 4.42 -7.26
CA ASN A 391 -15.06 4.75 -8.67
C ASN A 391 -15.79 3.74 -9.58
N GLU A 392 -16.39 2.67 -9.02
CA GLU A 392 -17.00 1.57 -9.76
C GLU A 392 -18.10 2.03 -10.72
N LYS A 393 -18.95 2.97 -10.27
CA LYS A 393 -20.05 3.54 -11.06
C LYS A 393 -19.63 4.15 -12.41
N PHE A 394 -18.36 4.56 -12.54
CA PHE A 394 -17.83 5.08 -13.80
C PHE A 394 -17.50 4.00 -14.83
N PHE A 395 -17.45 2.73 -14.40
CA PHE A 395 -16.97 1.59 -15.18
C PHE A 395 -18.01 0.49 -15.37
N GLU A 396 -19.30 0.74 -15.11
CA GLU A 396 -20.39 -0.23 -15.25
C GLU A 396 -20.78 -0.51 -16.73
N THR A 397 -20.22 0.25 -17.67
CA THR A 397 -20.55 0.14 -19.10
C THR A 397 -19.68 -0.90 -19.81
N ASP A 398 -20.19 -1.47 -20.90
CA ASP A 398 -19.50 -2.49 -21.72
C ASP A 398 -18.72 -1.85 -22.90
N MET A 399 -18.22 -0.62 -22.72
CA MET A 399 -17.50 0.10 -23.78
C MET A 399 -15.98 -0.09 -23.68
N PRO A 400 -15.23 0.07 -24.79
CA PRO A 400 -13.78 0.11 -24.78
C PRO A 400 -13.24 1.29 -23.97
N LEU A 401 -12.06 1.11 -23.36
CA LEU A 401 -11.42 2.13 -22.53
C LEU A 401 -11.14 3.44 -23.27
N VAL A 402 -10.77 3.37 -24.56
CA VAL A 402 -10.52 4.56 -25.37
C VAL A 402 -11.80 5.37 -25.57
N ASP A 403 -12.94 4.71 -25.82
CA ASP A 403 -14.23 5.37 -25.99
C ASP A 403 -14.76 5.94 -24.66
N TRP A 404 -14.48 5.23 -23.56
CA TRP A 404 -14.79 5.74 -22.22
C TRP A 404 -14.05 7.05 -21.94
N LEU A 405 -12.76 7.12 -22.26
CA LEU A 405 -11.97 8.33 -22.04
C LEU A 405 -12.40 9.48 -22.96
N ALA A 406 -12.84 9.17 -24.19
CA ALA A 406 -13.34 10.15 -25.16
C ALA A 406 -14.52 10.99 -24.62
N GLN A 407 -15.35 10.43 -23.74
CA GLN A 407 -16.49 11.15 -23.14
C GLN A 407 -16.08 12.36 -22.29
N TYR A 408 -14.82 12.42 -21.85
CA TYR A 408 -14.28 13.45 -20.97
C TYR A 408 -13.32 14.41 -21.66
N SER A 409 -13.12 14.26 -22.98
CA SER A 409 -12.17 15.03 -23.79
C SER A 409 -12.88 15.86 -24.84
N GLU A 410 -12.38 17.07 -25.07
CA GLU A 410 -12.80 17.89 -26.21
C GLU A 410 -12.20 17.35 -27.53
N ASP A 411 -10.95 16.88 -27.48
CA ASP A 411 -10.31 16.18 -28.61
C ASP A 411 -10.55 14.66 -28.46
N THR A 412 -11.41 14.14 -29.34
CA THR A 412 -11.79 12.73 -29.40
C THR A 412 -10.91 11.91 -30.36
N SER A 413 -9.84 12.47 -30.90
CA SER A 413 -8.94 11.72 -31.78
C SER A 413 -8.28 10.57 -31.02
N GLU A 414 -8.31 9.40 -31.64
CA GLU A 414 -7.77 8.18 -31.01
C GLU A 414 -6.29 8.36 -30.63
N LEU A 415 -5.50 9.03 -31.45
CA LEU A 415 -4.08 9.28 -31.19
C LEU A 415 -3.86 10.08 -29.91
N TYR A 416 -4.68 11.11 -29.67
CA TYR A 416 -4.63 11.94 -28.47
C TYR A 416 -4.98 11.13 -27.21
N LEU A 417 -6.08 10.39 -27.26
CA LEU A 417 -6.55 9.56 -26.13
C LEU A 417 -5.58 8.43 -25.80
N ARG A 418 -5.04 7.75 -26.84
CA ARG A 418 -4.00 6.72 -26.67
C ARG A 418 -2.74 7.28 -26.00
N GLY A 419 -2.41 8.55 -26.24
CA GLY A 419 -1.31 9.23 -25.57
C GLY A 419 -1.50 9.29 -24.05
N PHE A 420 -2.71 9.59 -23.55
CA PHE A 420 -3.02 9.60 -22.12
C PHE A 420 -3.08 8.19 -21.53
N LEU A 421 -3.72 7.25 -22.23
CA LEU A 421 -3.78 5.85 -21.79
C LEU A 421 -2.38 5.23 -21.75
N GLY A 422 -1.53 5.52 -22.74
CA GLY A 422 -0.14 5.06 -22.73
C GLY A 422 0.68 5.61 -21.57
N LYS A 423 0.47 6.88 -21.18
CA LYS A 423 1.05 7.46 -19.96
C LYS A 423 0.61 6.73 -18.71
N MET A 424 -0.60 6.16 -18.69
CA MET A 424 -1.16 5.36 -17.60
C MET A 424 -0.86 3.86 -17.75
N LEU A 425 0.12 3.51 -18.57
CA LEU A 425 0.63 2.16 -18.79
C LEU A 425 -0.32 1.21 -19.55
N PHE A 426 -1.35 1.73 -20.19
CA PHE A 426 -2.17 0.95 -21.12
C PHE A 426 -1.52 0.94 -22.51
N SER A 427 -1.20 -0.24 -23.02
CA SER A 427 -0.47 -0.39 -24.28
C SER A 427 -1.11 -1.42 -25.22
N GLY A 428 -0.92 -1.25 -26.53
CA GLY A 428 -1.39 -2.20 -27.53
C GLY A 428 -2.91 -2.43 -27.45
N GLU A 429 -3.31 -3.68 -27.31
CA GLU A 429 -4.71 -4.13 -27.22
C GLU A 429 -5.41 -3.74 -25.91
N GLU A 430 -4.67 -3.35 -24.87
CA GLU A 430 -5.26 -3.02 -23.56
C GLU A 430 -6.18 -1.80 -23.60
N ILE A 431 -5.95 -0.88 -24.54
CA ILE A 431 -6.80 0.30 -24.72
C ILE A 431 -8.21 -0.02 -25.23
N TYR A 432 -8.40 -1.22 -25.80
CA TYR A 432 -9.69 -1.72 -26.26
C TYR A 432 -10.36 -2.67 -25.26
N LYS A 433 -9.74 -2.91 -24.11
CA LYS A 433 -10.39 -3.62 -23.01
C LYS A 433 -11.70 -2.92 -22.64
N LYS A 434 -12.71 -3.71 -22.33
CA LYS A 434 -13.97 -3.21 -21.78
C LYS A 434 -13.73 -2.67 -20.37
N VAL A 435 -14.31 -1.52 -20.05
CA VAL A 435 -14.04 -0.85 -18.77
C VAL A 435 -14.55 -1.62 -17.55
N ASN A 436 -15.57 -2.44 -17.71
CA ASN A 436 -16.13 -3.27 -16.63
C ASN A 436 -15.21 -4.43 -16.18
N VAL A 437 -14.20 -4.81 -16.97
CA VAL A 437 -13.26 -5.88 -16.61
C VAL A 437 -11.94 -5.36 -16.01
N LEU A 438 -11.82 -4.04 -15.80
CA LEU A 438 -10.63 -3.42 -15.25
C LEU A 438 -10.47 -3.74 -13.76
N SER A 439 -9.23 -4.03 -13.35
CA SER A 439 -8.86 -4.15 -11.93
C SER A 439 -8.99 -2.81 -11.19
N GLY A 440 -9.03 -2.82 -9.86
CA GLY A 440 -9.10 -1.61 -9.04
C GLY A 440 -8.00 -0.60 -9.38
N GLY A 441 -6.74 -1.03 -9.47
CA GLY A 441 -5.62 -0.16 -9.84
C GLY A 441 -5.70 0.36 -11.28
N GLU A 442 -6.17 -0.47 -12.24
CA GLU A 442 -6.42 -0.02 -13.61
C GLU A 442 -7.50 1.08 -13.65
N ARG A 443 -8.61 0.91 -12.89
CA ARG A 443 -9.66 1.93 -12.78
C ARG A 443 -9.14 3.25 -12.23
N VAL A 444 -8.35 3.22 -11.15
CA VAL A 444 -7.76 4.45 -10.57
C VAL A 444 -6.83 5.13 -11.58
N ARG A 445 -5.98 4.38 -12.31
CA ARG A 445 -5.14 4.95 -13.38
C ARG A 445 -5.98 5.58 -14.51
N CYS A 446 -7.12 4.99 -14.88
CA CYS A 446 -8.06 5.58 -15.84
C CYS A 446 -8.67 6.88 -15.31
N MET A 447 -9.04 6.93 -14.03
CA MET A 447 -9.53 8.15 -13.40
C MET A 447 -8.46 9.25 -13.38
N ILE A 448 -7.20 8.91 -13.13
CA ILE A 448 -6.07 9.85 -13.24
C ILE A 448 -5.92 10.36 -14.68
N ALA A 449 -6.01 9.49 -15.70
CA ALA A 449 -6.01 9.92 -17.11
C ALA A 449 -7.13 10.93 -17.41
N ARG A 450 -8.34 10.65 -16.93
CA ARG A 450 -9.48 11.57 -17.03
C ARG A 450 -9.21 12.93 -16.36
N MET A 451 -8.55 12.93 -15.20
CA MET A 451 -8.16 14.18 -14.52
C MET A 451 -7.11 14.97 -15.31
N MET A 452 -6.14 14.27 -15.91
CA MET A 452 -5.09 14.91 -16.74
C MET A 452 -5.67 15.66 -17.93
N ILE A 453 -6.67 15.10 -18.62
CA ILE A 453 -7.34 15.72 -19.77
C ILE A 453 -8.06 17.02 -19.37
N ARG A 454 -8.55 17.10 -18.16
CA ARG A 454 -9.43 18.19 -17.72
C ARG A 454 -8.72 19.51 -17.45
N ASN A 455 -7.38 19.55 -17.44
CA ASN A 455 -6.55 20.75 -17.19
C ASN A 455 -7.03 21.56 -15.96
N ALA A 456 -7.45 20.88 -14.90
CA ALA A 456 -8.00 21.47 -13.69
C ALA A 456 -6.95 22.25 -12.91
N ASN A 457 -7.38 23.34 -12.25
CA ASN A 457 -6.53 24.10 -11.32
C ASN A 457 -6.84 23.82 -9.85
N VAL A 458 -7.87 23.02 -9.56
CA VAL A 458 -8.17 22.47 -8.24
C VAL A 458 -8.40 20.97 -8.35
N MET A 459 -7.69 20.20 -7.54
CA MET A 459 -7.85 18.76 -7.42
C MET A 459 -8.52 18.41 -6.11
N ILE A 460 -9.54 17.58 -6.16
CA ILE A 460 -10.21 16.97 -5.01
C ILE A 460 -9.93 15.49 -5.08
N LEU A 461 -9.26 14.94 -4.04
CA LEU A 461 -8.75 13.57 -4.04
C LEU A 461 -9.22 12.85 -2.78
N ASP A 462 -10.08 11.85 -2.95
CA ASP A 462 -10.57 11.02 -1.85
C ASP A 462 -9.81 9.69 -1.83
N SER A 463 -8.91 9.53 -0.87
CA SER A 463 -8.04 8.36 -0.69
C SER A 463 -7.34 7.92 -1.99
N PRO A 464 -6.56 8.82 -2.63
CA PRO A 464 -6.04 8.65 -3.99
C PRO A 464 -5.01 7.54 -4.14
N THR A 465 -4.45 7.04 -3.06
CA THR A 465 -3.43 5.99 -3.03
C THR A 465 -4.02 4.58 -3.00
N ASN A 466 -5.32 4.45 -2.70
CA ASN A 466 -6.00 3.16 -2.65
C ASN A 466 -5.90 2.42 -3.99
N HIS A 467 -5.59 1.13 -3.94
CA HIS A 467 -5.44 0.23 -5.08
C HIS A 467 -4.30 0.57 -6.05
N LEU A 468 -3.50 1.60 -5.80
CA LEU A 468 -2.30 1.89 -6.58
C LEU A 468 -1.10 1.08 -6.09
N ASP A 469 -0.21 0.71 -7.02
CA ASP A 469 1.09 0.14 -6.68
C ASP A 469 2.08 1.25 -6.26
N LEU A 470 3.15 0.85 -5.59
CA LEU A 470 4.19 1.77 -5.09
C LEU A 470 4.72 2.71 -6.20
N GLU A 471 4.89 2.18 -7.41
CA GLU A 471 5.37 2.95 -8.56
C GLU A 471 4.36 4.03 -8.98
N SER A 472 3.07 3.69 -8.99
CA SER A 472 1.99 4.66 -9.31
C SER A 472 1.82 5.69 -8.21
N ILE A 473 1.86 5.29 -6.94
CA ILE A 473 1.80 6.19 -5.78
C ILE A 473 2.95 7.20 -5.88
N GLN A 474 4.17 6.73 -6.13
CA GLN A 474 5.34 7.59 -6.21
C GLN A 474 5.29 8.56 -7.40
N ALA A 475 4.88 8.10 -8.58
CA ALA A 475 4.70 8.96 -9.75
C ALA A 475 3.63 10.03 -9.49
N PHE A 476 2.55 9.67 -8.81
CA PHE A 476 1.47 10.57 -8.45
C PHE A 476 1.92 11.60 -7.41
N ASN A 477 2.58 11.16 -6.34
CA ASN A 477 3.14 12.02 -5.30
C ASN A 477 4.08 13.08 -5.90
N ASN A 478 5.07 12.64 -6.68
CA ASN A 478 6.05 13.52 -7.35
C ASN A 478 5.39 14.57 -8.24
N THR A 479 4.25 14.22 -8.84
CA THR A 479 3.49 15.15 -9.70
C THR A 479 2.70 16.16 -8.88
N LEU A 480 2.04 15.73 -7.79
CA LEU A 480 1.27 16.62 -6.91
C LEU A 480 2.16 17.59 -6.15
N MET A 481 3.37 17.18 -5.74
CA MET A 481 4.35 18.10 -5.16
C MET A 481 4.64 19.29 -6.09
N LYS A 482 4.76 19.03 -7.40
CA LYS A 482 5.08 20.04 -8.44
C LYS A 482 3.86 20.77 -8.99
N PHE A 483 2.66 20.33 -8.63
CA PHE A 483 1.44 20.91 -9.15
C PHE A 483 1.24 22.36 -8.68
N LYS A 484 1.00 23.28 -9.64
CA LYS A 484 0.83 24.73 -9.40
C LYS A 484 -0.63 25.14 -9.22
N GLY A 485 -1.44 24.28 -8.67
CA GLY A 485 -2.84 24.53 -8.32
C GLY A 485 -3.13 24.10 -6.89
N ASN A 486 -4.39 24.21 -6.50
CA ASN A 486 -4.84 23.80 -5.18
C ASN A 486 -5.15 22.31 -5.13
N ILE A 487 -4.88 21.70 -3.97
CA ILE A 487 -5.18 20.31 -3.68
C ILE A 487 -6.02 20.24 -2.42
N LEU A 488 -7.13 19.54 -2.48
CA LEU A 488 -7.98 19.17 -1.36
C LEU A 488 -8.01 17.65 -1.32
N MET A 489 -7.40 17.02 -0.32
CA MET A 489 -7.28 15.57 -0.30
C MET A 489 -7.56 14.98 1.07
N SER A 490 -8.05 13.74 1.08
CA SER A 490 -7.98 12.84 2.22
C SER A 490 -7.08 11.67 1.86
N SER A 491 -6.25 11.21 2.77
CA SER A 491 -5.41 10.04 2.57
C SER A 491 -5.09 9.40 3.91
N HIS A 492 -4.78 8.10 3.89
CA HIS A 492 -4.16 7.37 5.01
C HIS A 492 -2.67 7.16 4.78
N ASP A 493 -2.14 7.54 3.62
CA ASP A 493 -0.72 7.47 3.28
C ASP A 493 0.00 8.67 3.91
N HIS A 494 0.78 8.39 4.96
CA HIS A 494 1.53 9.37 5.73
C HIS A 494 2.47 10.20 4.86
N GLU A 495 3.31 9.54 4.07
CA GLU A 495 4.30 10.17 3.19
C GLU A 495 3.63 11.06 2.13
N PHE A 496 2.45 10.63 1.64
CA PHE A 496 1.69 11.38 0.66
C PHE A 496 1.14 12.70 1.25
N ILE A 497 0.65 12.68 2.50
CA ILE A 497 0.20 13.87 3.21
C ILE A 497 1.40 14.78 3.52
N GLN A 498 2.45 14.23 4.12
CA GLN A 498 3.63 14.95 4.57
C GLN A 498 4.32 15.72 3.44
N THR A 499 4.43 15.11 2.26
CA THR A 499 5.19 15.70 1.15
C THR A 499 4.36 16.62 0.25
N VAL A 500 3.04 16.44 0.20
CA VAL A 500 2.16 17.21 -0.70
C VAL A 500 1.48 18.38 0.01
N CYS A 501 1.02 18.20 1.25
CA CYS A 501 0.16 19.16 1.95
C CYS A 501 0.95 20.17 2.78
N ASN A 502 0.48 21.42 2.81
CA ASN A 502 1.02 22.51 3.63
C ASN A 502 0.02 22.99 4.70
N ARG A 503 -1.15 22.37 4.75
CA ARG A 503 -2.23 22.73 5.70
C ARG A 503 -3.06 21.49 6.02
N ILE A 504 -3.48 21.38 7.27
CA ILE A 504 -4.28 20.25 7.79
C ILE A 504 -5.59 20.78 8.35
N ILE A 505 -6.69 20.15 7.94
CA ILE A 505 -8.02 20.38 8.49
C ILE A 505 -8.56 19.05 9.00
N GLU A 506 -8.61 18.87 10.32
CA GLU A 506 -9.24 17.70 10.93
C GLU A 506 -10.69 18.02 11.32
N ILE A 507 -11.61 17.11 10.97
CA ILE A 507 -13.06 17.32 11.11
C ILE A 507 -13.66 16.20 11.96
N GLY A 508 -14.50 16.61 12.89
CA GLY A 508 -15.29 15.72 13.74
C GLY A 508 -16.73 16.18 13.91
N PRO A 509 -17.56 15.36 14.55
CA PRO A 509 -18.98 15.67 14.76
C PRO A 509 -19.22 16.92 15.63
N LYS A 510 -18.24 17.36 16.43
CA LYS A 510 -18.37 18.51 17.34
C LYS A 510 -17.59 19.76 16.88
N GLY A 511 -16.84 19.68 15.76
CA GLY A 511 -16.09 20.81 15.25
C GLY A 511 -14.95 20.45 14.32
N MET A 512 -14.02 21.40 14.14
CA MET A 512 -12.85 21.24 13.29
C MET A 512 -11.59 21.85 13.93
N ILE A 513 -10.45 21.37 13.47
CA ILE A 513 -9.13 21.95 13.73
C ILE A 513 -8.53 22.32 12.39
N ASP A 514 -8.03 23.54 12.25
CA ASP A 514 -7.41 24.06 11.03
C ASP A 514 -6.02 24.59 11.37
N ARG A 515 -4.97 24.09 10.72
CA ARG A 515 -3.55 24.42 10.98
C ARG A 515 -2.74 24.44 9.69
N GLU A 516 -1.96 25.49 9.50
CA GLU A 516 -0.92 25.59 8.48
C GLU A 516 0.37 25.06 9.08
N MET A 517 0.63 23.76 8.93
CA MET A 517 1.81 23.07 9.43
C MET A 517 1.99 21.75 8.68
N GLU A 518 3.17 21.16 8.80
CA GLU A 518 3.49 19.84 8.28
C GLU A 518 2.79 18.74 9.10
N TYR A 519 2.62 17.58 8.49
CA TYR A 519 1.83 16.51 9.08
C TYR A 519 2.50 15.88 10.31
N ASP A 520 3.83 15.70 10.29
CA ASP A 520 4.58 15.17 11.43
C ASP A 520 4.48 16.08 12.66
N ASP A 521 4.58 17.39 12.43
CA ASP A 521 4.40 18.40 13.50
C ASP A 521 2.98 18.35 14.07
N TYR A 522 1.97 18.16 13.20
CA TYR A 522 0.56 18.06 13.61
C TYR A 522 0.29 16.84 14.50
N ILE A 523 0.87 15.69 14.16
CA ILE A 523 0.67 14.46 14.92
C ILE A 523 1.43 14.47 16.25
N SER A 524 2.63 15.06 16.27
CA SER A 524 3.50 15.10 17.46
C SER A 524 3.10 16.17 18.50
N ASP A 525 2.28 17.16 18.12
CA ASP A 525 1.87 18.24 19.02
C ASP A 525 0.90 17.74 20.11
N GLU A 526 1.38 17.72 21.35
CA GLU A 526 0.64 17.29 22.54
C GLU A 526 -0.61 18.13 22.81
N ALA A 527 -0.57 19.45 22.54
CA ALA A 527 -1.72 20.33 22.75
C ALA A 527 -2.82 20.04 21.71
N LEU A 528 -2.44 19.69 20.50
CA LEU A 528 -3.37 19.28 19.46
C LEU A 528 -3.98 17.91 19.74
N LYS A 529 -3.27 16.98 20.36
CA LYS A 529 -3.82 15.66 20.76
C LYS A 529 -5.06 15.84 21.65
N VAL A 530 -4.98 16.67 22.68
CA VAL A 530 -6.12 16.96 23.57
C VAL A 530 -7.27 17.61 22.79
N ARG A 531 -6.95 18.53 21.90
CA ARG A 531 -7.96 19.22 21.09
C ARG A 531 -8.63 18.28 20.07
N ARG A 532 -7.88 17.37 19.48
CA ARG A 532 -8.40 16.32 18.57
C ARG A 532 -9.46 15.48 19.25
N GLU A 533 -9.22 15.04 20.51
CA GLU A 533 -10.24 14.31 21.27
C GLU A 533 -11.53 15.12 21.51
N SER A 534 -11.44 16.43 21.65
CA SER A 534 -12.60 17.28 21.92
C SER A 534 -13.56 17.42 20.73
N ILE A 535 -13.10 17.23 19.50
CA ILE A 535 -13.94 17.34 18.30
C ILE A 535 -14.69 16.05 17.96
N TYR A 536 -14.29 14.95 18.55
CA TYR A 536 -14.97 13.64 18.47
C TYR A 536 -15.78 13.37 19.73
#